data_7c68ce336e9bfdfdc54d75c3afa65585
#
_entry.id   7c68ce336e9bfdfdc54d75c3afa65585
#
_cell.length_a   1.000
_cell.length_b   1.000
_cell.length_c   1.000
_cell.angle_alpha   90.00
_cell.angle_beta   90.00
_cell.angle_gamma   90.00
#
_symmetry.space_group_name_H-M   'P 1'
#
loop_
_entity.id
_entity.type
_entity.pdbx_description
1 polymer ?
#
loop_
_entity_poly.entity_id
_entity_poly.type
_entity_poly.pdbx_seq_one_letter_code
_entity_poly.pdbx_strand_id
1 'polypeptide(L)'
;MHIFFLIYMLKTALCLSVFYLFYRFWLSKETFHRFNRMVLIGLILVAFVIPSLKVSQNFHLPQIEQVFERLNIPEEETEQEHDLQKMEQVTTTTLHTQLEKERSDCTILTLGNLGFLYLGGALLLLLRYIFSIACIYRLIRNSEKKCWKGKIRLVVHQQNVAPFSWRHYIVLSRQDLEEYGEEIIAHEYAHIMHKHFRDLLLAEICLLFQWFNPAMWLFRKELKTVHEFEADESVLKAGIDAKKYQLLLIQKTVGTRLYSMVNSFDHSSLKKRITMMLKKKSNPWKLSKYLIVFPLAAITAVLFARPNLLNMNNQEGNAFIQDTLDVRHFEEILVSKSYAESDTVQIIEIDTL
;
A
#
# COMPACT_ATOMS: atom_id res chain seq x y z
N MET A 1 0.93 16.31 -11.74
CA MET A 1 -0.09 15.48 -11.06
C MET A 1 0.24 13.98 -11.15
N HIS A 2 0.65 13.44 -12.30
CA HIS A 2 0.97 12.02 -12.50
C HIS A 2 2.10 11.50 -11.60
N ILE A 3 3.17 12.26 -11.40
CA ILE A 3 4.32 11.86 -10.56
C ILE A 3 3.90 11.65 -9.10
N PHE A 4 3.11 12.55 -8.53
CA PHE A 4 2.62 12.41 -7.15
C PHE A 4 1.76 11.16 -6.96
N PHE A 5 0.94 10.82 -7.96
CA PHE A 5 0.14 9.62 -7.95
C PHE A 5 1.02 8.36 -7.98
N LEU A 6 2.03 8.32 -8.85
CA LEU A 6 2.96 7.19 -8.94
C LEU A 6 3.76 7.00 -7.65
N ILE A 7 4.26 8.09 -7.06
CA ILE A 7 4.97 8.06 -5.76
C ILE A 7 4.03 7.54 -4.66
N TYR A 8 2.78 8.00 -4.63
CA TYR A 8 1.78 7.50 -3.68
C TYR A 8 1.56 6.00 -3.84
N MET A 9 1.39 5.52 -5.07
CA MET A 9 1.19 4.09 -5.35
C MET A 9 2.41 3.25 -4.96
N LEU A 10 3.62 3.76 -5.19
CA LEU A 10 4.86 3.09 -4.79
C LEU A 10 5.00 3.01 -3.27
N LYS A 11 4.75 4.11 -2.56
CA LYS A 11 4.74 4.13 -1.08
C LYS A 11 3.73 3.14 -0.52
N THR A 12 2.51 3.12 -1.06
CA THR A 12 1.47 2.14 -0.68
C THR A 12 1.93 0.69 -0.94
N ALA A 13 2.61 0.45 -2.08
CA ALA A 13 3.14 -0.87 -2.40
C ALA A 13 4.19 -1.34 -1.40
N LEU A 14 5.09 -0.46 -0.98
CA LEU A 14 6.10 -0.76 0.04
C LEU A 14 5.45 -1.03 1.40
N CYS A 15 4.49 -0.20 1.84
CA CYS A 15 3.73 -0.44 3.07
C CYS A 15 3.04 -1.81 3.06
N LEU A 16 2.35 -2.15 1.96
CA LEU A 16 1.72 -3.47 1.80
C LEU A 16 2.74 -4.60 1.90
N SER A 17 3.92 -4.46 1.29
CA SER A 17 4.95 -5.50 1.34
C SER A 17 5.45 -5.73 2.76
N VAL A 18 5.73 -4.67 3.51
CA VAL A 18 6.14 -4.75 4.92
C VAL A 18 5.04 -5.40 5.78
N PHE A 19 3.80 -4.98 5.63
CA PHE A 19 2.67 -5.52 6.37
C PHE A 19 2.38 -6.99 6.03
N TYR A 20 2.53 -7.36 4.76
CA TYR A 20 2.38 -8.76 4.35
C TYR A 20 3.44 -9.66 5.01
N LEU A 21 4.71 -9.24 4.99
CA LEU A 21 5.80 -9.99 5.62
C LEU A 21 5.56 -10.15 7.12
N PHE A 22 5.17 -9.08 7.80
CA PHE A 22 4.81 -9.14 9.22
C PHE A 22 3.69 -10.15 9.48
N TYR A 23 2.57 -10.07 8.74
CA TYR A 23 1.46 -11.01 8.90
C TYR A 23 1.93 -12.45 8.64
N ARG A 24 2.68 -12.68 7.57
CA ARG A 24 3.13 -13.99 7.13
C ARG A 24 4.02 -14.69 8.16
N PHE A 25 4.94 -13.98 8.77
CA PHE A 25 5.89 -14.56 9.73
C PHE A 25 5.31 -14.71 11.14
N TRP A 26 4.47 -13.78 11.58
CA TRP A 26 4.08 -13.69 12.99
C TRP A 26 2.65 -14.16 13.27
N LEU A 27 1.68 -13.87 12.39
CA LEU A 27 0.26 -14.10 12.65
C LEU A 27 -0.34 -15.28 11.87
N SER A 28 0.17 -15.62 10.71
CA SER A 28 -0.46 -16.58 9.78
C SER A 28 -0.66 -18.00 10.36
N LYS A 29 0.10 -18.34 11.40
CA LYS A 29 0.07 -19.65 12.04
C LYS A 29 -0.90 -19.75 13.23
N GLU A 30 -1.49 -18.64 13.68
CA GLU A 30 -2.38 -18.63 14.86
C GLU A 30 -3.82 -19.04 14.49
N THR A 31 -4.53 -19.66 15.44
CA THR A 31 -5.90 -20.18 15.21
C THR A 31 -7.00 -19.15 15.46
N PHE A 32 -6.67 -17.90 15.68
CA PHE A 32 -7.65 -16.81 15.88
C PHE A 32 -8.14 -16.26 14.55
N HIS A 33 -8.92 -17.05 13.79
CA HIS A 33 -9.32 -16.74 12.41
C HIS A 33 -10.01 -15.38 12.27
N ARG A 34 -10.92 -15.02 13.19
CA ARG A 34 -11.59 -13.71 13.19
C ARG A 34 -10.61 -12.54 13.35
N PHE A 35 -9.65 -12.66 14.28
CA PHE A 35 -8.62 -11.64 14.49
C PHE A 35 -7.70 -11.54 13.27
N ASN A 36 -7.24 -12.66 12.74
CA ASN A 36 -6.42 -12.70 11.52
C ASN A 36 -7.10 -11.98 10.35
N ARG A 37 -8.40 -12.24 10.17
CA ARG A 37 -9.22 -11.58 9.15
C ARG A 37 -9.29 -10.06 9.36
N MET A 38 -9.62 -9.61 10.59
CA MET A 38 -9.69 -8.18 10.90
C MET A 38 -8.34 -7.48 10.70
N VAL A 39 -7.25 -8.12 11.13
CA VAL A 39 -5.90 -7.58 10.93
C VAL A 39 -5.53 -7.50 9.46
N LEU A 40 -5.80 -8.53 8.66
CA LEU A 40 -5.52 -8.49 7.21
C LEU A 40 -6.25 -7.32 6.53
N ILE A 41 -7.53 -7.15 6.82
CA ILE A 41 -8.33 -6.04 6.27
C ILE A 41 -7.79 -4.70 6.78
N GLY A 42 -7.51 -4.60 8.09
CA GLY A 42 -6.96 -3.40 8.71
C GLY A 42 -5.62 -2.99 8.10
N LEU A 43 -4.70 -3.94 7.92
CA LEU A 43 -3.38 -3.69 7.31
C LEU A 43 -3.49 -3.20 5.86
N ILE A 44 -4.42 -3.77 5.07
CA ILE A 44 -4.68 -3.29 3.71
C ILE A 44 -5.15 -1.83 3.76
N LEU A 45 -6.16 -1.51 4.58
CA LEU A 45 -6.69 -0.14 4.67
C LEU A 45 -5.65 0.86 5.18
N VAL A 46 -4.91 0.50 6.23
CA VAL A 46 -3.85 1.35 6.82
C VAL A 46 -2.75 1.61 5.79
N ALA A 47 -2.36 0.63 4.97
CA ALA A 47 -1.37 0.81 3.92
C ALA A 47 -1.78 1.87 2.87
N PHE A 48 -3.08 1.99 2.58
CA PHE A 48 -3.58 3.04 1.69
C PHE A 48 -3.71 4.41 2.39
N VAL A 49 -3.95 4.43 3.69
CA VAL A 49 -4.09 5.69 4.45
C VAL A 49 -2.74 6.34 4.75
N ILE A 50 -1.72 5.55 5.13
CA ILE A 50 -0.40 6.05 5.57
C ILE A 50 0.21 7.07 4.61
N PRO A 51 0.33 6.84 3.27
CA PRO A 51 0.95 7.82 2.38
C PRO A 51 0.13 9.10 2.17
N SER A 52 -1.13 9.13 2.62
CA SER A 52 -1.99 10.33 2.60
C SER A 52 -1.82 11.19 3.84
N LEU A 53 -1.27 10.64 4.93
CA LEU A 53 -1.05 11.37 6.17
C LEU A 53 0.06 12.41 5.99
N LYS A 54 -0.15 13.61 6.54
CA LYS A 54 0.87 14.64 6.67
C LYS A 54 1.46 14.52 8.08
N VAL A 55 2.72 14.12 8.19
CA VAL A 55 3.42 14.04 9.48
C VAL A 55 4.47 15.13 9.51
N SER A 56 4.44 15.96 10.56
CA SER A 56 5.51 16.92 10.84
C SER A 56 6.73 16.14 11.29
N GLN A 57 7.70 16.00 10.40
CA GLN A 57 8.96 15.34 10.72
C GLN A 57 9.95 16.42 11.19
N ASN A 58 10.06 16.62 12.50
CA ASN A 58 11.13 17.41 13.10
C ASN A 58 12.40 16.57 13.28
N PHE A 59 12.66 15.62 12.39
CA PHE A 59 13.93 14.91 12.38
C PHE A 59 14.99 15.79 11.70
N HIS A 60 15.75 16.54 12.49
CA HIS A 60 17.07 16.99 12.08
C HIS A 60 17.95 15.76 11.87
N LEU A 61 18.02 15.25 10.66
CA LEU A 61 19.16 14.47 10.24
C LEU A 61 20.36 15.44 10.31
N PRO A 62 21.45 15.11 11.06
CA PRO A 62 22.65 15.93 11.01
C PRO A 62 23.05 16.04 9.53
N GLN A 63 23.14 17.28 9.06
CA GLN A 63 23.34 17.60 7.67
C GLN A 63 24.65 16.96 7.19
N ILE A 64 24.52 15.93 6.36
CA ILE A 64 25.65 15.38 5.59
C ILE A 64 26.22 16.47 4.65
N GLU A 65 25.43 17.49 4.30
CA GLU A 65 25.86 18.67 3.56
C GLU A 65 27.02 19.43 4.21
N GLN A 66 27.05 19.59 5.53
CA GLN A 66 28.17 20.25 6.21
C GLN A 66 29.47 19.46 6.15
N VAL A 67 29.42 18.16 5.88
CA VAL A 67 30.60 17.33 5.69
C VAL A 67 31.15 17.48 4.25
N PHE A 68 30.29 17.65 3.28
CA PHE A 68 30.70 17.91 1.87
C PHE A 68 31.23 19.33 1.68
N GLU A 69 30.68 20.33 2.36
CA GLU A 69 31.14 21.73 2.29
C GLU A 69 32.52 21.92 2.94
N ARG A 70 32.86 21.11 3.95
CA ARG A 70 34.21 21.11 4.56
C ARG A 70 35.27 20.38 3.73
N LEU A 71 34.89 19.64 2.70
CA LEU A 71 35.78 18.94 1.79
C LEU A 71 36.10 19.75 0.50
N ASN A 72 35.42 20.87 0.29
CA ASN A 72 35.76 21.79 -0.78
C ASN A 72 37.00 22.60 -0.35
N ILE A 73 38.13 22.17 -0.83
CA ILE A 73 39.40 22.88 -0.75
C ILE A 73 39.23 24.19 -1.53
N PRO A 74 39.60 25.35 -0.98
CA PRO A 74 39.54 26.61 -1.74
C PRO A 74 40.55 26.55 -2.91
N GLU A 75 40.04 26.63 -4.13
CA GLU A 75 40.89 26.92 -5.29
C GLU A 75 41.29 28.41 -5.21
N GLU A 76 42.59 28.68 -5.08
CA GLU A 76 43.16 30.01 -5.24
C GLU A 76 42.87 30.53 -6.65
N GLU A 77 42.05 31.56 -6.78
CA GLU A 77 41.79 32.26 -8.01
C GLU A 77 43.02 33.09 -8.41
N THR A 78 43.69 32.67 -9.47
CA THR A 78 44.69 33.50 -10.18
C THR A 78 43.96 34.41 -11.19
N GLU A 79 44.01 35.72 -10.90
CA GLU A 79 43.45 36.79 -11.73
C GLU A 79 44.19 36.93 -13.08
N GLN A 80 43.92 36.11 -14.09
CA GLN A 80 44.41 36.40 -15.46
C GLN A 80 43.67 35.69 -16.62
N GLU A 81 42.39 35.32 -16.53
CA GLU A 81 41.68 34.68 -17.66
C GLU A 81 40.22 35.18 -17.85
N HIS A 82 39.98 36.48 -17.73
CA HIS A 82 38.59 36.99 -17.69
C HIS A 82 37.87 37.06 -19.05
N ASP A 83 38.54 37.08 -20.17
CA ASP A 83 37.89 37.29 -21.49
C ASP A 83 37.64 36.00 -22.30
N LEU A 84 38.41 34.96 -22.09
CA LEU A 84 38.17 33.65 -22.73
C LEU A 84 37.06 32.84 -22.01
N GLN A 85 36.98 32.96 -20.69
CA GLN A 85 35.96 32.28 -19.89
C GLN A 85 34.52 32.71 -20.19
N LYS A 86 34.32 33.98 -20.61
CA LYS A 86 32.98 34.51 -20.91
C LYS A 86 32.34 33.89 -22.16
N MET A 87 33.15 33.54 -23.19
CA MET A 87 32.65 32.85 -24.38
C MET A 87 32.42 31.36 -24.15
N GLU A 88 33.25 30.72 -23.32
CA GLU A 88 33.11 29.31 -22.98
C GLU A 88 31.92 29.07 -22.00
N GLN A 89 31.69 29.98 -21.06
CA GLN A 89 30.53 29.94 -20.17
C GLN A 89 29.19 30.08 -20.90
N VAL A 90 29.09 30.93 -21.93
CA VAL A 90 27.86 31.11 -22.72
C VAL A 90 27.57 29.83 -23.53
N THR A 91 28.60 29.20 -24.08
CA THR A 91 28.43 27.98 -24.87
C THR A 91 28.10 26.76 -24.00
N THR A 92 28.77 26.62 -22.85
CA THR A 92 28.45 25.57 -21.86
C THR A 92 27.09 25.76 -21.24
N THR A 93 26.66 26.97 -20.90
CA THR A 93 25.34 27.26 -20.34
C THR A 93 24.23 26.93 -21.32
N THR A 94 24.39 27.29 -22.62
CA THR A 94 23.40 26.94 -23.67
C THR A 94 23.35 25.45 -23.94
N LEU A 95 24.49 24.76 -23.93
CA LEU A 95 24.53 23.30 -24.10
C LEU A 95 23.89 22.58 -22.88
N HIS A 96 24.19 23.02 -21.65
CA HIS A 96 23.56 22.50 -20.45
C HIS A 96 22.04 22.71 -20.46
N THR A 97 21.58 23.90 -20.85
CA THR A 97 20.13 24.19 -20.91
C THR A 97 19.42 23.34 -21.98
N GLN A 98 20.06 23.07 -23.11
CA GLN A 98 19.50 22.19 -24.14
C GLN A 98 19.48 20.73 -23.69
N LEU A 99 20.55 20.23 -23.06
CA LEU A 99 20.61 18.87 -22.52
C LEU A 99 19.60 18.66 -21.39
N GLU A 100 19.38 19.64 -20.51
CA GLU A 100 18.35 19.58 -19.48
C GLU A 100 16.95 19.60 -20.08
N LYS A 101 16.71 20.35 -21.13
CA LYS A 101 15.43 20.38 -21.84
C LYS A 101 15.12 19.07 -22.53
N GLU A 102 16.07 18.50 -23.29
CA GLU A 102 15.91 17.18 -23.91
C GLU A 102 15.73 16.07 -22.86
N ARG A 103 16.46 16.15 -21.74
CA ARG A 103 16.31 15.21 -20.62
C ARG A 103 14.93 15.33 -19.96
N SER A 104 14.42 16.55 -19.80
CA SER A 104 13.09 16.78 -19.24
C SER A 104 11.99 16.28 -20.18
N ASP A 105 12.09 16.53 -21.48
CA ASP A 105 11.10 16.08 -22.45
C ASP A 105 11.08 14.54 -22.57
N CYS A 106 12.24 13.89 -22.57
CA CYS A 106 12.36 12.44 -22.55
C CYS A 106 11.76 11.85 -21.24
N THR A 107 12.00 12.49 -20.10
CA THR A 107 11.45 12.06 -18.80
C THR A 107 9.93 12.22 -18.75
N ILE A 108 9.39 13.29 -19.28
CA ILE A 108 7.93 13.53 -19.34
C ILE A 108 7.25 12.51 -20.24
N LEU A 109 7.85 12.18 -21.40
CA LEU A 109 7.32 11.18 -22.33
C LEU A 109 7.32 9.79 -21.73
N THR A 110 8.40 9.38 -21.03
CA THR A 110 8.49 8.07 -20.36
C THR A 110 7.51 7.94 -19.18
N LEU A 111 7.33 9.00 -18.38
CA LEU A 111 6.36 9.02 -17.29
C LEU A 111 4.91 8.99 -17.80
N GLY A 112 4.62 9.64 -18.93
CA GLY A 112 3.33 9.54 -19.59
C GLY A 112 3.03 8.10 -20.03
N ASN A 113 3.99 7.45 -20.67
CA ASN A 113 3.85 6.06 -21.12
C ASN A 113 3.65 5.07 -19.95
N LEU A 114 4.31 5.26 -18.82
CA LEU A 114 4.10 4.47 -17.60
C LEU A 114 2.68 4.66 -17.05
N GLY A 115 2.14 5.87 -17.11
CA GLY A 115 0.75 6.15 -16.73
C GLY A 115 -0.27 5.39 -17.59
N PHE A 116 -0.07 5.39 -18.90
CA PHE A 116 -0.93 4.64 -19.82
C PHE A 116 -0.83 3.12 -19.62
N LEU A 117 0.38 2.60 -19.38
CA LEU A 117 0.59 1.19 -19.05
C LEU A 117 -0.14 0.80 -17.76
N TYR A 118 -0.04 1.65 -16.72
CA TYR A 118 -0.75 1.44 -15.46
C TYR A 118 -2.28 1.41 -15.66
N LEU A 119 -2.84 2.38 -16.37
CA LEU A 119 -4.27 2.45 -16.66
C LEU A 119 -4.73 1.26 -17.51
N GLY A 120 -3.93 0.85 -18.50
CA GLY A 120 -4.21 -0.31 -19.33
C GLY A 120 -4.33 -1.60 -18.51
N GLY A 121 -3.38 -1.84 -17.60
CA GLY A 121 -3.42 -2.99 -16.68
C GLY A 121 -4.63 -2.97 -15.74
N ALA A 122 -4.94 -1.81 -15.17
CA ALA A 122 -6.11 -1.64 -14.30
C ALA A 122 -7.43 -1.87 -15.09
N LEU A 123 -7.52 -1.35 -16.32
CA LEU A 123 -8.68 -1.54 -17.19
C LEU A 123 -8.88 -3.01 -17.56
N LEU A 124 -7.82 -3.73 -17.91
CA LEU A 124 -7.89 -5.16 -18.23
C LEU A 124 -8.41 -5.97 -17.02
N LEU A 125 -7.93 -5.68 -15.80
CA LEU A 125 -8.44 -6.32 -14.59
C LEU A 125 -9.91 -5.96 -14.33
N LEU A 126 -10.28 -4.70 -14.49
CA LEU A 126 -11.67 -4.27 -14.33
C LEU A 126 -12.61 -5.00 -15.29
N LEU A 127 -12.25 -5.09 -16.57
CA LEU A 127 -13.01 -5.82 -17.58
C LEU A 127 -13.14 -7.31 -17.22
N ARG A 128 -12.04 -7.93 -16.75
CA ARG A 128 -12.06 -9.31 -16.26
C ARG A 128 -13.04 -9.49 -15.08
N TYR A 129 -13.08 -8.56 -14.14
CA TYR A 129 -14.01 -8.63 -13.01
C TYR A 129 -15.46 -8.45 -13.45
N ILE A 130 -15.73 -7.49 -14.31
CA ILE A 130 -17.09 -7.29 -14.89
C ILE A 130 -17.54 -8.56 -15.61
N PHE A 131 -16.69 -9.15 -16.43
CA PHE A 131 -16.98 -10.40 -17.12
C PHE A 131 -17.26 -11.54 -16.14
N SER A 132 -16.43 -11.71 -15.08
CA SER A 132 -16.64 -12.73 -14.04
C SER A 132 -17.98 -12.57 -13.33
N ILE A 133 -18.35 -11.35 -12.97
CA ILE A 133 -19.63 -11.05 -12.32
C ILE A 133 -20.79 -11.33 -13.27
N ALA A 134 -20.66 -10.97 -14.54
CA ALA A 134 -21.68 -11.25 -15.56
C ALA A 134 -21.90 -12.76 -15.75
N CYS A 135 -20.82 -13.55 -15.75
CA CYS A 135 -20.89 -15.02 -15.82
C CYS A 135 -21.63 -15.61 -14.61
N ILE A 136 -21.30 -15.16 -13.39
CA ILE A 136 -21.98 -15.60 -12.16
C ILE A 136 -23.46 -15.23 -12.22
N TYR A 137 -23.77 -14.00 -12.62
CA TYR A 137 -25.17 -13.55 -12.74
C TYR A 137 -25.96 -14.38 -13.77
N ARG A 138 -25.37 -14.67 -14.93
CA ARG A 138 -25.97 -15.55 -15.97
C ARG A 138 -26.23 -16.95 -15.43
N LEU A 139 -25.26 -17.54 -14.70
CA LEU A 139 -25.40 -18.85 -14.06
C LEU A 139 -26.57 -18.87 -13.09
N ILE A 140 -26.64 -17.90 -12.18
CA ILE A 140 -27.71 -17.81 -11.17
C ILE A 140 -29.08 -17.57 -11.84
N ARG A 141 -29.13 -16.78 -12.93
CA ARG A 141 -30.38 -16.49 -13.63
C ARG A 141 -30.98 -17.73 -14.29
N ASN A 142 -30.15 -18.59 -14.87
CA ASN A 142 -30.55 -19.76 -15.64
C ASN A 142 -30.76 -21.04 -14.81
N SER A 143 -30.64 -20.97 -13.48
CA SER A 143 -30.75 -22.11 -12.57
C SER A 143 -32.04 -22.10 -11.76
N GLU A 144 -32.47 -23.26 -11.30
CA GLU A 144 -33.59 -23.41 -10.38
C GLU A 144 -33.28 -22.76 -9.03
N LYS A 145 -34.20 -21.95 -8.52
CA LYS A 145 -34.05 -21.24 -7.25
C LYS A 145 -35.04 -21.76 -6.25
N LYS A 146 -34.53 -22.27 -5.13
CA LYS A 146 -35.35 -22.69 -3.98
C LYS A 146 -35.09 -21.75 -2.79
N CYS A 147 -36.16 -21.32 -2.12
CA CYS A 147 -36.01 -20.61 -0.85
C CYS A 147 -35.53 -21.60 0.20
N TRP A 148 -34.43 -21.28 0.92
CA TRP A 148 -33.86 -22.22 1.91
C TRP A 148 -34.01 -21.68 3.33
N LYS A 149 -33.48 -20.50 3.65
CA LYS A 149 -33.57 -19.94 5.02
C LYS A 149 -33.63 -18.41 4.95
N GLY A 150 -34.76 -17.82 5.31
CA GLY A 150 -34.96 -16.38 5.29
C GLY A 150 -34.71 -15.75 3.91
N LYS A 151 -33.72 -14.88 3.81
CA LYS A 151 -33.34 -14.21 2.53
C LYS A 151 -32.38 -15.04 1.65
N ILE A 152 -31.90 -16.19 2.15
CA ILE A 152 -30.94 -17.03 1.43
C ILE A 152 -31.63 -17.95 0.47
N ARG A 153 -31.14 -17.98 -0.76
CA ARG A 153 -31.68 -18.79 -1.86
C ARG A 153 -30.67 -19.86 -2.25
N LEU A 154 -31.14 -21.09 -2.30
CA LEU A 154 -30.42 -22.22 -2.82
C LEU A 154 -30.64 -22.28 -4.35
N VAL A 155 -29.55 -22.34 -5.10
CA VAL A 155 -29.54 -22.43 -6.55
C VAL A 155 -28.94 -23.78 -6.93
N VAL A 156 -29.78 -24.65 -7.50
CA VAL A 156 -29.36 -26.00 -7.90
C VAL A 156 -29.13 -26.02 -9.41
N HIS A 157 -27.92 -26.39 -9.79
CA HIS A 157 -27.53 -26.49 -11.19
C HIS A 157 -27.49 -27.94 -11.66
N GLN A 158 -27.92 -28.18 -12.89
CA GLN A 158 -27.93 -29.53 -13.47
C GLN A 158 -26.52 -30.06 -13.80
N GLN A 159 -25.62 -29.14 -14.22
CA GLN A 159 -24.23 -29.49 -14.54
C GLN A 159 -23.39 -29.54 -13.27
N ASN A 160 -22.30 -30.29 -13.31
CA ASN A 160 -21.35 -30.36 -12.21
C ASN A 160 -20.56 -29.06 -12.08
N VAL A 161 -21.06 -28.15 -11.23
CA VAL A 161 -20.45 -26.86 -10.89
C VAL A 161 -19.90 -26.95 -9.48
N ALA A 162 -18.68 -26.50 -9.27
CA ALA A 162 -18.12 -26.41 -7.93
C ALA A 162 -19.02 -25.55 -7.02
N PRO A 163 -19.32 -25.97 -5.79
CA PRO A 163 -20.12 -25.22 -4.86
C PRO A 163 -19.49 -23.84 -4.58
N PHE A 164 -20.31 -22.80 -4.46
CA PHE A 164 -19.89 -21.48 -4.03
C PHE A 164 -21.05 -20.66 -3.47
N SER A 165 -20.72 -19.68 -2.66
CA SER A 165 -21.67 -18.67 -2.15
C SER A 165 -21.41 -17.30 -2.76
N TRP A 166 -22.49 -16.59 -3.12
CA TRP A 166 -22.42 -15.23 -3.65
C TRP A 166 -23.54 -14.37 -3.06
N ARG A 167 -23.17 -13.38 -2.23
CA ARG A 167 -24.12 -12.50 -1.49
C ARG A 167 -25.08 -13.30 -0.63
N HIS A 168 -26.26 -13.65 -1.14
CA HIS A 168 -27.33 -14.42 -0.49
C HIS A 168 -27.73 -15.68 -1.28
N TYR A 169 -26.93 -16.05 -2.28
CA TYR A 169 -27.12 -17.27 -3.05
C TYR A 169 -26.08 -18.31 -2.64
N ILE A 170 -26.54 -19.56 -2.46
CA ILE A 170 -25.70 -20.74 -2.38
C ILE A 170 -25.92 -21.51 -3.65
N VAL A 171 -24.88 -21.73 -4.42
CA VAL A 171 -24.92 -22.45 -5.70
C VAL A 171 -24.23 -23.77 -5.56
N LEU A 172 -24.87 -24.86 -5.95
CA LEU A 172 -24.31 -26.21 -5.96
C LEU A 172 -24.92 -27.05 -7.06
N SER A 173 -24.24 -28.14 -7.43
CA SER A 173 -24.77 -29.11 -8.38
C SER A 173 -25.84 -30.01 -7.73
N ARG A 174 -26.71 -30.62 -8.55
CA ARG A 174 -27.71 -31.59 -8.06
C ARG A 174 -27.02 -32.78 -7.40
N GLN A 175 -25.94 -33.29 -7.96
CA GLN A 175 -25.16 -34.38 -7.38
C GLN A 175 -24.62 -34.00 -5.98
N ASP A 176 -24.05 -32.82 -5.82
CA ASP A 176 -23.54 -32.34 -4.54
C ASP A 176 -24.62 -32.20 -3.48
N LEU A 177 -25.81 -31.80 -3.90
CA LEU A 177 -26.97 -31.70 -3.01
C LEU A 177 -27.43 -33.07 -2.49
N GLU A 178 -27.41 -34.09 -3.33
CA GLU A 178 -27.86 -35.44 -3.00
C GLU A 178 -26.82 -36.21 -2.16
N GLU A 179 -25.52 -36.06 -2.46
CA GLU A 179 -24.46 -36.81 -1.77
C GLU A 179 -23.99 -36.16 -0.47
N TYR A 180 -23.81 -34.83 -0.45
CA TYR A 180 -23.15 -34.09 0.65
C TYR A 180 -23.82 -32.73 0.91
N GLY A 181 -25.12 -32.62 0.68
CA GLY A 181 -25.83 -31.35 0.73
C GLY A 181 -25.72 -30.64 2.08
N GLU A 182 -25.78 -31.37 3.19
CA GLU A 182 -25.74 -30.77 4.53
C GLU A 182 -24.39 -30.12 4.82
N GLU A 183 -23.31 -30.81 4.57
CA GLU A 183 -21.94 -30.34 4.82
C GLU A 183 -21.58 -29.15 3.93
N ILE A 184 -21.92 -29.24 2.63
CA ILE A 184 -21.64 -28.19 1.65
C ILE A 184 -22.46 -26.95 1.94
N ILE A 185 -23.76 -27.11 2.20
CA ILE A 185 -24.65 -25.97 2.52
C ILE A 185 -24.21 -25.30 3.82
N ALA A 186 -23.80 -26.06 4.85
CA ALA A 186 -23.29 -25.49 6.09
C ALA A 186 -22.04 -24.64 5.87
N HIS A 187 -21.12 -25.10 5.02
CA HIS A 187 -19.89 -24.37 4.66
C HIS A 187 -20.21 -23.08 3.90
N GLU A 188 -21.01 -23.16 2.84
CA GLU A 188 -21.37 -22.00 2.03
C GLU A 188 -22.23 -21.00 2.82
N TYR A 189 -23.08 -21.49 3.71
CA TYR A 189 -23.84 -20.66 4.63
C TYR A 189 -22.93 -19.87 5.59
N ALA A 190 -21.85 -20.48 6.09
CA ALA A 190 -20.86 -19.81 6.93
C ALA A 190 -20.22 -18.62 6.19
N HIS A 191 -19.87 -18.76 4.91
CA HIS A 191 -19.37 -17.63 4.10
C HIS A 191 -20.36 -16.47 4.03
N ILE A 192 -21.65 -16.75 3.89
CA ILE A 192 -22.70 -15.71 3.86
C ILE A 192 -22.83 -15.05 5.23
N MET A 193 -22.89 -15.84 6.31
CA MET A 193 -23.06 -15.33 7.68
C MET A 193 -21.89 -14.45 8.12
N HIS A 194 -20.67 -14.85 7.80
CA HIS A 194 -19.46 -14.07 8.08
C HIS A 194 -19.23 -12.91 7.08
N LYS A 195 -20.07 -12.80 6.04
CA LYS A 195 -20.00 -11.74 5.02
C LYS A 195 -18.66 -11.71 4.27
N HIS A 196 -18.04 -12.85 4.03
CA HIS A 196 -16.74 -12.99 3.36
C HIS A 196 -16.70 -12.33 1.98
N PHE A 197 -17.84 -12.27 1.28
CA PHE A 197 -17.98 -11.57 0.02
C PHE A 197 -17.59 -10.09 0.11
N ARG A 198 -17.89 -9.40 1.23
CA ARG A 198 -17.61 -7.97 1.40
C ARG A 198 -16.10 -7.72 1.53
N ASP A 199 -15.41 -8.59 2.23
CA ASP A 199 -13.97 -8.49 2.44
C ASP A 199 -13.20 -8.76 1.16
N LEU A 200 -13.65 -9.78 0.41
CA LEU A 200 -13.08 -10.07 -0.91
C LEU A 200 -13.33 -8.94 -1.89
N LEU A 201 -14.52 -8.33 -1.89
CA LEU A 201 -14.82 -7.18 -2.73
C LEU A 201 -13.88 -6.01 -2.42
N LEU A 202 -13.64 -5.72 -1.13
CA LEU A 202 -12.69 -4.70 -0.71
C LEU A 202 -11.27 -5.03 -1.20
N ALA A 203 -10.83 -6.27 -1.02
CA ALA A 203 -9.51 -6.72 -1.49
C ALA A 203 -9.37 -6.62 -3.02
N GLU A 204 -10.44 -6.95 -3.78
CA GLU A 204 -10.44 -6.82 -5.25
C GLU A 204 -10.37 -5.35 -5.70
N ILE A 205 -11.07 -4.44 -5.00
CA ILE A 205 -10.96 -2.98 -5.25
C ILE A 205 -9.54 -2.51 -4.98
N CYS A 206 -8.94 -2.87 -3.85
CA CYS A 206 -7.56 -2.52 -3.53
C CYS A 206 -6.57 -3.11 -4.55
N LEU A 207 -6.82 -4.34 -5.01
CA LEU A 207 -6.03 -5.00 -6.04
C LEU A 207 -6.11 -4.29 -7.39
N LEU A 208 -7.24 -3.68 -7.74
CA LEU A 208 -7.36 -2.90 -8.97
C LEU A 208 -6.38 -1.72 -8.97
N PHE A 209 -6.17 -1.07 -7.82
CA PHE A 209 -5.18 0.01 -7.68
C PHE A 209 -3.73 -0.49 -7.57
N GLN A 210 -3.53 -1.66 -6.94
CA GLN A 210 -2.21 -2.23 -6.67
C GLN A 210 -1.95 -3.52 -7.47
N TRP A 211 -2.45 -3.58 -8.70
CA TRP A 211 -2.40 -4.78 -9.54
C TRP A 211 -0.98 -5.26 -9.86
N PHE A 212 -0.05 -4.33 -9.96
CA PHE A 212 1.37 -4.57 -10.20
C PHE A 212 2.13 -5.07 -8.96
N ASN A 213 1.52 -4.94 -7.76
CA ASN A 213 2.16 -5.28 -6.50
C ASN A 213 1.89 -6.75 -6.11
N PRO A 214 2.90 -7.63 -6.08
CA PRO A 214 2.72 -9.03 -5.69
C PRO A 214 2.22 -9.19 -4.25
N ALA A 215 2.57 -8.27 -3.32
CA ALA A 215 2.11 -8.33 -1.94
C ALA A 215 0.58 -8.25 -1.84
N MET A 216 -0.08 -7.44 -2.68
CA MET A 216 -1.55 -7.35 -2.68
C MET A 216 -2.21 -8.66 -3.13
N TRP A 217 -1.66 -9.34 -4.13
CA TRP A 217 -2.11 -10.67 -4.54
C TRP A 217 -1.95 -11.71 -3.43
N LEU A 218 -0.87 -11.63 -2.69
CA LEU A 218 -0.59 -12.50 -1.56
C LEU A 218 -1.53 -12.20 -0.38
N PHE A 219 -1.81 -10.93 -0.07
CA PHE A 219 -2.83 -10.55 0.91
C PHE A 219 -4.20 -11.14 0.57
N ARG A 220 -4.64 -10.98 -0.68
CA ARG A 220 -5.90 -11.57 -1.17
C ARG A 220 -5.92 -13.09 -1.01
N LYS A 221 -4.82 -13.77 -1.28
CA LYS A 221 -4.68 -15.23 -1.12
C LYS A 221 -4.78 -15.64 0.33
N GLU A 222 -4.07 -14.95 1.24
CA GLU A 222 -4.14 -15.24 2.68
C GLU A 222 -5.53 -14.91 3.25
N LEU A 223 -6.18 -13.83 2.82
CA LEU A 223 -7.54 -13.49 3.22
C LEU A 223 -8.53 -14.60 2.82
N LYS A 224 -8.46 -15.13 1.60
CA LYS A 224 -9.25 -16.30 1.18
C LYS A 224 -8.96 -17.51 2.06
N THR A 225 -7.70 -17.78 2.36
CA THR A 225 -7.31 -18.90 3.23
C THR A 225 -7.90 -18.78 4.64
N VAL A 226 -7.90 -17.57 5.21
CA VAL A 226 -8.50 -17.30 6.53
C VAL A 226 -10.02 -17.47 6.48
N HIS A 227 -10.67 -17.06 5.40
CA HIS A 227 -12.11 -17.27 5.19
C HIS A 227 -12.47 -18.75 5.18
N GLU A 228 -11.65 -19.60 4.51
CA GLU A 228 -11.84 -21.06 4.53
C GLU A 228 -11.73 -21.61 5.95
N PHE A 229 -10.72 -21.18 6.73
CA PHE A 229 -10.56 -21.63 8.11
C PHE A 229 -11.75 -21.22 9.01
N GLU A 230 -12.28 -19.99 8.83
CA GLU A 230 -13.43 -19.51 9.60
C GLU A 230 -14.72 -20.25 9.21
N ALA A 231 -14.89 -20.58 7.94
CA ALA A 231 -16.01 -21.39 7.46
C ALA A 231 -15.91 -22.82 7.97
N ASP A 232 -14.74 -23.47 7.89
CA ASP A 232 -14.49 -24.81 8.41
C ASP A 232 -14.76 -24.89 9.92
N GLU A 233 -14.28 -23.90 10.69
CA GLU A 233 -14.55 -23.82 12.13
C GLU A 233 -16.06 -23.73 12.42
N SER A 234 -16.79 -23.02 11.56
CA SER A 234 -18.26 -22.88 11.71
C SER A 234 -18.99 -24.18 11.42
N VAL A 235 -18.56 -24.94 10.42
CA VAL A 235 -19.10 -26.29 10.10
C VAL A 235 -18.91 -27.24 11.29
N LEU A 236 -17.70 -27.28 11.87
CA LEU A 236 -17.40 -28.11 13.02
C LEU A 236 -18.19 -27.68 14.27
N LYS A 237 -18.39 -26.37 14.48
CA LYS A 237 -19.24 -25.86 15.57
C LYS A 237 -20.72 -26.17 15.39
N ALA A 238 -21.21 -26.37 14.17
CA ALA A 238 -22.57 -26.79 13.87
C ALA A 238 -22.82 -28.27 14.20
N GLY A 239 -21.79 -29.01 14.62
CA GLY A 239 -21.92 -30.43 15.04
C GLY A 239 -21.72 -31.44 13.92
N ILE A 240 -21.31 -31.00 12.74
CA ILE A 240 -21.00 -31.91 11.60
C ILE A 240 -19.77 -32.73 11.95
N ASP A 241 -19.79 -34.03 11.63
CA ASP A 241 -18.68 -34.96 11.89
C ASP A 241 -17.42 -34.49 11.13
N ALA A 242 -16.36 -34.22 11.90
CA ALA A 242 -15.10 -33.71 11.38
C ALA A 242 -14.45 -34.68 10.38
N LYS A 243 -14.54 -36.01 10.63
CA LYS A 243 -13.93 -37.01 9.73
C LYS A 243 -14.68 -37.08 8.40
N LYS A 244 -16.02 -37.10 8.46
CA LYS A 244 -16.87 -37.09 7.26
C LYS A 244 -16.62 -35.83 6.42
N TYR A 245 -16.55 -34.67 7.09
CA TYR A 245 -16.27 -33.40 6.42
C TYR A 245 -14.87 -33.32 5.80
N GLN A 246 -13.84 -33.79 6.51
CA GLN A 246 -12.47 -33.84 5.95
C GLN A 246 -12.38 -34.75 4.75
N LEU A 247 -13.04 -35.93 4.81
CA LEU A 247 -13.09 -36.87 3.70
C LEU A 247 -13.76 -36.27 2.47
N LEU A 248 -14.90 -35.55 2.66
CA LEU A 248 -15.56 -34.80 1.61
C LEU A 248 -14.60 -33.81 0.93
N LEU A 249 -13.85 -33.00 1.70
CA LEU A 249 -12.89 -32.04 1.14
C LEU A 249 -11.81 -32.72 0.31
N ILE A 250 -11.30 -33.89 0.77
CA ILE A 250 -10.33 -34.68 0.03
C ILE A 250 -10.95 -35.20 -1.26
N GLN A 251 -12.13 -35.79 -1.20
CA GLN A 251 -12.82 -36.36 -2.35
C GLN A 251 -13.12 -35.30 -3.43
N LYS A 252 -13.58 -34.11 -3.03
CA LYS A 252 -13.83 -32.99 -3.95
C LYS A 252 -12.57 -32.51 -4.63
N THR A 253 -11.44 -32.46 -3.92
CA THR A 253 -10.15 -32.05 -4.49
C THR A 253 -9.58 -33.11 -5.43
N VAL A 254 -9.76 -34.41 -5.15
CA VAL A 254 -9.30 -35.51 -6.00
C VAL A 254 -10.19 -35.67 -7.23
N GLY A 255 -11.52 -35.55 -7.09
CA GLY A 255 -12.48 -35.70 -8.18
C GLY A 255 -12.33 -34.65 -9.30
N THR A 256 -11.87 -33.46 -8.99
CA THR A 256 -11.59 -32.39 -9.98
C THR A 256 -10.32 -32.63 -10.80
N ARG A 257 -9.48 -33.60 -10.42
CA ARG A 257 -8.17 -33.85 -11.06
C ARG A 257 -8.23 -34.66 -12.34
N LEU A 258 -9.20 -35.49 -12.51
CA LEU A 258 -9.31 -36.30 -13.74
C LEU A 258 -9.38 -35.44 -15.02
N TYR A 259 -9.62 -34.13 -14.88
CA TYR A 259 -9.76 -33.18 -15.98
C TYR A 259 -8.72 -32.04 -16.02
N SER A 260 -7.75 -31.95 -15.09
CA SER A 260 -6.81 -30.83 -15.07
C SER A 260 -5.41 -31.19 -14.61
N MET A 261 -4.45 -31.21 -15.56
CA MET A 261 -3.02 -31.39 -15.29
C MET A 261 -2.35 -30.17 -14.61
N VAL A 262 -3.08 -29.11 -14.25
CA VAL A 262 -2.51 -27.79 -13.88
C VAL A 262 -2.58 -27.47 -12.37
N ASN A 263 -3.30 -28.25 -11.55
CA ASN A 263 -3.64 -27.81 -10.18
C ASN A 263 -2.77 -28.40 -9.06
N SER A 264 -1.43 -28.24 -9.14
CA SER A 264 -0.57 -28.54 -7.98
C SER A 264 -0.76 -27.57 -6.80
N PHE A 265 -1.39 -26.40 -7.03
CA PHE A 265 -1.63 -25.37 -6.00
C PHE A 265 -2.79 -25.69 -5.05
N ASP A 266 -3.79 -26.46 -5.47
CA ASP A 266 -4.95 -26.82 -4.64
C ASP A 266 -4.60 -27.72 -3.45
N HIS A 267 -3.57 -28.56 -3.60
CA HIS A 267 -3.09 -29.44 -2.52
C HIS A 267 -2.60 -28.69 -1.30
N SER A 268 -1.90 -27.57 -1.53
CA SER A 268 -1.36 -26.77 -0.43
C SER A 268 -2.50 -26.11 0.37
N SER A 269 -3.58 -25.73 -0.28
CA SER A 269 -4.78 -25.14 0.35
C SER A 269 -5.51 -26.17 1.20
N LEU A 270 -5.84 -27.34 0.63
CA LEU A 270 -6.49 -28.44 1.34
C LEU A 270 -5.68 -28.91 2.56
N LYS A 271 -4.36 -29.11 2.38
CA LYS A 271 -3.47 -29.50 3.48
C LYS A 271 -3.51 -28.49 4.61
N LYS A 272 -3.50 -27.18 4.30
CA LYS A 272 -3.60 -26.11 5.29
C LYS A 272 -4.93 -26.16 6.04
N ARG A 273 -6.08 -26.36 5.36
CA ARG A 273 -7.40 -26.47 5.97
C ARG A 273 -7.45 -27.64 6.94
N ILE A 274 -7.09 -28.85 6.51
CA ILE A 274 -7.07 -30.05 7.36
C ILE A 274 -6.15 -29.87 8.56
N THR A 275 -4.91 -29.37 8.34
CA THR A 275 -3.96 -29.11 9.43
C THR A 275 -4.53 -28.11 10.44
N MET A 276 -5.24 -27.07 9.97
CA MET A 276 -5.80 -26.06 10.85
C MET A 276 -7.00 -26.57 11.64
N MET A 277 -7.85 -27.42 11.06
CA MET A 277 -8.95 -28.10 11.77
C MET A 277 -8.45 -29.03 12.89
N LEU A 278 -7.33 -29.72 12.67
CA LEU A 278 -6.72 -30.63 13.67
C LEU A 278 -5.89 -29.91 14.73
N LYS A 279 -5.59 -28.64 14.53
CA LYS A 279 -4.71 -27.87 15.41
C LYS A 279 -5.43 -27.50 16.71
N LYS A 280 -4.73 -27.70 17.85
CA LYS A 280 -5.20 -27.18 19.14
C LYS A 280 -5.33 -25.65 19.08
N LYS A 281 -6.38 -25.11 19.72
CA LYS A 281 -6.57 -23.66 19.81
C LYS A 281 -5.34 -23.00 20.40
N SER A 282 -4.94 -21.90 19.81
CA SER A 282 -3.82 -21.08 20.28
C SER A 282 -4.12 -20.52 21.67
N ASN A 283 -3.08 -20.40 22.52
CA ASN A 283 -3.21 -19.82 23.85
C ASN A 283 -3.68 -18.35 23.74
N PRO A 284 -4.64 -17.88 24.57
CA PRO A 284 -5.10 -16.49 24.60
C PRO A 284 -3.99 -15.45 24.73
N TRP A 285 -2.91 -15.74 25.45
CA TRP A 285 -1.74 -14.86 25.56
C TRP A 285 -1.11 -14.50 24.22
N LYS A 286 -1.27 -15.33 23.19
CA LYS A 286 -0.78 -15.03 21.84
C LYS A 286 -1.58 -13.91 21.14
N LEU A 287 -2.70 -13.49 21.69
CA LEU A 287 -3.41 -12.27 21.26
C LEU A 287 -2.54 -11.02 21.42
N SER A 288 -1.60 -10.99 22.39
CA SER A 288 -0.66 -9.87 22.53
C SER A 288 0.18 -9.61 21.29
N LYS A 289 0.44 -10.63 20.46
CA LYS A 289 1.14 -10.45 19.18
C LYS A 289 0.43 -9.49 18.22
N TYR A 290 -0.90 -9.40 18.30
CA TYR A 290 -1.68 -8.51 17.45
C TYR A 290 -1.47 -7.03 17.82
N LEU A 291 -1.06 -6.73 19.07
CA LEU A 291 -0.71 -5.37 19.50
C LEU A 291 0.52 -4.82 18.78
N ILE A 292 1.41 -5.67 18.29
CA ILE A 292 2.62 -5.26 17.54
C ILE A 292 2.25 -4.59 16.20
N VAL A 293 1.03 -4.79 15.70
CA VAL A 293 0.52 -4.09 14.51
C VAL A 293 0.56 -2.57 14.70
N PHE A 294 0.26 -2.06 15.91
CA PHE A 294 0.22 -0.61 16.16
C PHE A 294 1.61 0.07 16.06
N PRO A 295 2.67 -0.39 16.77
CA PRO A 295 3.99 0.20 16.58
C PRO A 295 4.52 0.00 15.16
N LEU A 296 4.23 -1.12 14.50
CA LEU A 296 4.59 -1.32 13.10
C LEU A 296 3.91 -0.28 12.19
N ALA A 297 2.62 -0.02 12.39
CA ALA A 297 1.88 1.00 11.64
C ALA A 297 2.43 2.41 11.93
N ALA A 298 2.82 2.71 13.19
CA ALA A 298 3.43 3.98 13.55
C ALA A 298 4.79 4.18 12.87
N ILE A 299 5.66 3.16 12.87
CA ILE A 299 6.97 3.20 12.20
C ILE A 299 6.79 3.40 10.68
N THR A 300 5.87 2.65 10.07
CA THR A 300 5.61 2.79 8.63
C THR A 300 4.99 4.16 8.30
N ALA A 301 4.18 4.74 9.19
CA ALA A 301 3.65 6.09 9.03
C ALA A 301 4.75 7.15 9.05
N VAL A 302 5.71 7.05 9.98
CA VAL A 302 6.88 7.96 10.02
C VAL A 302 7.72 7.85 8.76
N LEU A 303 7.93 6.62 8.24
CA LEU A 303 8.79 6.39 7.06
C LEU A 303 8.13 6.82 5.73
N PHE A 304 6.82 6.62 5.57
CA PHE A 304 6.15 6.74 4.28
C PHE A 304 5.13 7.88 4.19
N ALA A 305 4.75 8.52 5.31
CA ALA A 305 3.88 9.69 5.29
C ALA A 305 4.52 10.88 4.54
N ARG A 306 3.71 11.88 4.21
CA ARG A 306 4.21 13.07 3.54
C ARG A 306 4.82 14.02 4.57
N PRO A 307 6.03 14.57 4.32
CA PRO A 307 6.56 15.65 5.16
C PRO A 307 5.65 16.89 5.07
N ASN A 308 5.46 17.57 6.18
CA ASN A 308 4.68 18.80 6.21
C ASN A 308 5.57 19.98 5.80
N LEU A 309 5.56 20.36 4.53
CA LEU A 309 6.38 21.44 3.98
C LEU A 309 6.04 22.84 4.53
N LEU A 310 4.92 22.99 5.26
CA LEU A 310 4.52 24.28 5.82
C LEU A 310 5.47 24.82 6.89
N ASN A 311 6.25 23.97 7.55
CA ASN A 311 7.25 24.41 8.54
C ASN A 311 8.60 24.81 7.90
N MET A 312 8.91 24.36 6.70
CA MET A 312 10.17 24.75 6.05
C MET A 312 10.13 26.20 5.56
N ASN A 313 9.02 26.64 4.95
CA ASN A 313 8.88 28.01 4.48
C ASN A 313 8.89 29.04 5.63
N ASN A 314 8.42 28.69 6.82
CA ASN A 314 8.46 29.59 7.97
C ASN A 314 9.87 29.71 8.61
N GLN A 315 10.71 28.68 8.48
CA GLN A 315 12.09 28.75 8.98
C GLN A 315 12.99 29.51 8.01
N GLU A 316 12.89 29.29 6.72
CA GLU A 316 13.65 30.03 5.71
C GLU A 316 13.22 31.51 5.66
N GLY A 317 11.91 31.78 5.73
CA GLY A 317 11.39 33.15 5.81
C GLY A 317 11.85 33.90 7.06
N ASN A 318 11.89 33.26 8.22
CA ASN A 318 12.38 33.89 9.46
C ASN A 318 13.90 34.05 9.48
N ALA A 319 14.67 33.12 8.90
CA ALA A 319 16.12 33.28 8.76
C ALA A 319 16.45 34.46 7.81
N PHE A 320 15.77 34.57 6.67
CA PHE A 320 15.97 35.65 5.73
C PHE A 320 15.58 37.03 6.30
N ILE A 321 14.49 37.11 7.11
CA ILE A 321 14.08 38.33 7.79
C ILE A 321 15.09 38.70 8.89
N GLN A 322 15.65 37.74 9.60
CA GLN A 322 16.63 37.97 10.65
C GLN A 322 17.96 38.45 10.08
N ASP A 323 18.44 37.85 8.97
CA ASP A 323 19.64 38.30 8.26
C ASP A 323 19.47 39.71 7.67
N THR A 324 18.30 40.06 7.11
CA THR A 324 18.03 41.39 6.60
C THR A 324 17.90 42.45 7.71
N LEU A 325 17.44 42.08 8.89
CA LEU A 325 17.39 43.00 10.04
C LEU A 325 18.80 43.24 10.59
N ASP A 326 19.65 42.23 10.65
CA ASP A 326 21.07 42.40 11.09
C ASP A 326 21.85 43.28 10.10
N VAL A 327 21.68 43.11 8.81
CA VAL A 327 22.34 43.95 7.79
C VAL A 327 21.90 45.40 7.90
N ARG A 328 20.60 45.72 8.10
CA ARG A 328 20.12 47.09 8.32
C ARG A 328 20.67 47.72 9.61
N HIS A 329 20.78 46.92 10.65
CA HIS A 329 21.34 47.39 11.92
C HIS A 329 22.84 47.72 11.79
N PHE A 330 23.57 46.94 10.98
CA PHE A 330 24.98 47.22 10.63
C PHE A 330 25.12 48.50 9.76
N GLU A 331 24.24 48.70 8.79
CA GLU A 331 24.24 49.93 8.00
C GLU A 331 23.94 51.18 8.83
N GLU A 332 22.98 51.13 9.77
CA GLU A 332 22.71 52.26 10.69
C GLU A 332 23.87 52.55 11.58
N ILE A 333 24.62 51.56 12.07
CA ILE A 333 25.84 51.75 12.92
C ILE A 333 26.97 52.37 12.09
N LEU A 334 27.17 51.96 10.84
CA LEU A 334 28.18 52.53 9.94
C LEU A 334 27.87 53.96 9.57
N VAL A 335 26.61 54.30 9.30
CA VAL A 335 26.19 55.66 9.01
C VAL A 335 26.33 56.56 10.22
N SER A 336 25.94 56.12 11.40
CA SER A 336 26.12 56.87 12.67
C SER A 336 27.59 57.13 13.01
N LYS A 337 28.48 56.17 12.70
CA LYS A 337 29.92 56.29 12.90
C LYS A 337 30.56 57.28 11.91
N SER A 338 30.10 57.30 10.66
CA SER A 338 30.52 58.23 9.65
C SER A 338 30.15 59.69 9.97
N TYR A 339 28.94 59.90 10.54
CA TYR A 339 28.55 61.25 11.02
C TYR A 339 29.36 61.70 12.21
N ALA A 340 29.65 60.84 13.16
CA ALA A 340 30.50 61.16 14.33
C ALA A 340 31.95 61.49 13.95
N GLU A 341 32.49 60.90 12.90
CA GLU A 341 33.84 61.19 12.40
C GLU A 341 33.88 62.53 11.61
N SER A 342 32.82 62.95 10.91
CA SER A 342 32.74 64.21 10.20
C SER A 342 32.65 65.42 11.17
N ASP A 343 31.98 65.26 12.28
CA ASP A 343 31.85 66.35 13.30
C ASP A 343 33.16 66.57 14.07
N THR A 344 34.00 65.56 14.24
CA THR A 344 35.33 65.73 14.89
C THR A 344 36.37 66.41 13.98
N VAL A 345 36.23 66.35 12.67
CA VAL A 345 37.17 67.04 11.72
C VAL A 345 36.83 68.55 11.63
N GLN A 346 35.56 68.99 11.77
CA GLN A 346 35.22 70.40 11.76
C GLN A 346 35.62 71.17 13.02
N ILE A 347 35.77 70.52 14.17
CA ILE A 347 36.19 71.19 15.45
C ILE A 347 37.69 71.47 15.46
N ILE A 348 38.54 70.74 14.72
CA ILE A 348 39.98 70.93 14.71
C ILE A 348 40.41 72.10 13.78
N GLU A 349 39.56 72.56 12.84
CA GLU A 349 39.89 73.64 11.88
C GLU A 349 39.56 75.04 12.42
N ILE A 350 38.87 75.19 13.57
CA ILE A 350 38.49 76.49 14.15
C ILE A 350 39.49 77.00 15.26
N ASP A 351 40.40 76.18 15.75
CA ASP A 351 41.31 76.57 16.84
C ASP A 351 42.73 76.98 16.37
N THR A 352 42.95 77.24 15.04
CA THR A 352 44.23 77.70 14.50
C THR A 352 44.11 78.94 13.60
N LEU A 353 43.40 80.01 14.11
CA LEU A 353 43.53 81.40 13.58
C LEU A 353 43.46 82.42 14.70
#